data_6070469c885a3083d61c0417629fd62a
#
_entry.id   6070469c885a3083d61c0417629fd62a
#
_cell.length_a   1.000
_cell.length_b   1.000
_cell.length_c   1.000
_cell.angle_alpha   90.00
_cell.angle_beta   90.00
_cell.angle_gamma   90.00
#
_symmetry.space_group_name_H-M   'P 1'
#
loop_
_entity.id
_entity.type
_entity.pdbx_description
1 polymer ?
#
loop_
_entity_poly.entity_id
_entity_poly.type
_entity_poly.pdbx_seq_one_letter_code
_entity_poly.pdbx_strand_id
1 'polypeptide(L)'
;HKQGDRVVGSSDKYVKNTGALKIANWNVPQTISYSNGKTNNYDLAMSIQGGGSHYVITLWRIIWIILTIAYLILCYAVLKGKWKVEQFFVMLSATFCLLYTFVFAPYSCPDEMAHINTTYYYSNQILHTTALNENGETLLTEEDLRFSPHEANTRKYSYYLYRYVNSSGGNGHNYKVTQHRGPLSASPVAYAPQILAVVLARILGLGGIMRLLLGRLFASAFYILAGYYALKKMPFAKRAMMILMLGPSAIQQAASFSYDCVLNSCAFIFIALVLHCAYEKQHVNRKDWILLVVTSIVMSPIKIIYILITFCVFLIPSKKISNNNFKACCLKFGVLLVNALCVLLTKMSSVVAISTSTVSNVNGAENIPGYNLSTIIHNPWKVFVLWANTLRVKPVDYLRHIFGGVETANAIRISWTIILGFFIMLVLALIIEKNETVLDVKGKMCSWIICLGLFAALFLVFTMEKSCTNVLSEYIMGIQGRYFFPFFPLLFAAIQGKNIKIEKSILPKLAVGVYFFQFLTVCTIFETAVSR
;
A
#
# COMPACT_ATOMS: atom_id res chain seq x y z
N HIS A 1 -36.38 12.63 11.01
CA HIS A 1 -36.94 11.27 11.01
C HIS A 1 -38.05 11.17 9.97
N LYS A 2 -37.92 10.20 9.06
CA LYS A 2 -39.03 9.82 8.18
C LYS A 2 -40.01 8.96 8.99
N GLN A 3 -41.32 9.14 8.74
CA GLN A 3 -42.37 8.32 9.33
C GLN A 3 -42.06 6.83 9.06
N GLY A 4 -41.73 6.07 10.10
CA GLY A 4 -41.37 4.63 9.98
C GLY A 4 -40.02 4.22 10.60
N ASP A 5 -39.18 5.14 11.06
CA ASP A 5 -37.94 4.78 11.70
C ASP A 5 -38.20 4.09 13.06
N ARG A 6 -37.67 2.87 13.23
CA ARG A 6 -37.75 2.15 14.51
C ARG A 6 -36.77 2.76 15.50
N VAL A 7 -37.26 3.23 16.63
CA VAL A 7 -36.43 3.63 17.77
C VAL A 7 -36.00 2.35 18.51
N VAL A 8 -34.72 2.06 18.54
CA VAL A 8 -34.15 0.94 19.32
C VAL A 8 -33.73 1.50 20.65
N GLY A 9 -34.41 1.10 21.72
CA GLY A 9 -34.06 1.44 23.11
C GLY A 9 -32.85 0.62 23.59
N SER A 10 -31.92 1.25 24.30
CA SER A 10 -30.82 0.57 25.00
C SER A 10 -31.27 0.23 26.44
N SER A 11 -31.06 -1.01 26.85
CA SER A 11 -31.30 -1.47 28.23
C SER A 11 -30.15 -1.22 29.21
N ASP A 12 -29.24 -0.30 28.88
CA ASP A 12 -28.04 -0.06 29.66
C ASP A 12 -28.39 0.63 31.00
N LYS A 13 -28.17 -0.07 32.09
CA LYS A 13 -28.47 0.36 33.47
C LYS A 13 -27.70 1.60 33.98
N TYR A 14 -26.80 2.13 33.17
CA TYR A 14 -25.88 3.20 33.57
C TYR A 14 -26.21 4.59 32.99
N VAL A 15 -27.28 4.72 32.23
CA VAL A 15 -27.71 6.03 31.73
C VAL A 15 -28.60 6.69 32.77
N LYS A 16 -28.03 7.54 33.63
CA LYS A 16 -28.78 8.42 34.50
C LYS A 16 -29.55 9.45 33.68
N ASN A 17 -30.81 9.59 33.99
CA ASN A 17 -31.73 10.58 33.43
C ASN A 17 -31.13 12.00 33.53
N THR A 18 -30.85 12.64 32.42
CA THR A 18 -30.31 14.00 32.35
C THR A 18 -31.31 15.04 31.87
N GLY A 19 -32.63 14.73 32.00
CA GLY A 19 -33.70 15.69 31.71
C GLY A 19 -34.44 15.41 30.40
N ALA A 20 -35.66 15.91 30.30
CA ALA A 20 -36.53 15.71 29.15
C ALA A 20 -35.94 16.32 27.87
N LEU A 21 -35.75 15.50 26.84
CA LEU A 21 -35.32 15.94 25.53
C LEU A 21 -36.51 16.55 24.77
N LYS A 22 -36.51 17.86 24.53
CA LYS A 22 -37.48 18.51 23.64
C LYS A 22 -36.99 18.44 22.20
N ILE A 23 -37.59 17.59 21.41
CA ILE A 23 -37.41 17.59 19.96
C ILE A 23 -38.68 18.19 19.36
N ALA A 24 -38.58 19.38 18.76
CA ALA A 24 -39.60 20.01 17.97
C ALA A 24 -41.05 19.88 18.55
N ASN A 25 -41.26 20.39 19.76
CA ASN A 25 -42.55 20.36 20.49
C ASN A 25 -43.06 18.96 20.91
N TRP A 26 -42.26 17.93 20.87
CA TRP A 26 -42.62 16.61 21.40
C TRP A 26 -42.05 16.42 22.78
N ASN A 27 -42.94 16.10 23.74
CA ASN A 27 -42.55 15.55 25.05
C ASN A 27 -42.36 14.04 24.88
N VAL A 28 -41.15 13.55 25.07
CA VAL A 28 -40.87 12.10 25.09
C VAL A 28 -41.42 11.54 26.40
N PRO A 29 -42.29 10.53 26.35
CA PRO A 29 -42.85 9.95 27.59
C PRO A 29 -41.73 9.29 28.41
N GLN A 30 -41.82 9.45 29.73
CA GLN A 30 -40.89 8.86 30.70
C GLN A 30 -41.04 7.34 30.89
N THR A 31 -41.98 6.72 30.20
CA THR A 31 -42.27 5.28 30.28
C THR A 31 -42.28 4.65 28.91
N ILE A 32 -41.55 3.55 28.77
CA ILE A 32 -41.56 2.72 27.55
C ILE A 32 -42.51 1.55 27.81
N SER A 33 -43.57 1.46 27.01
CA SER A 33 -44.50 0.32 27.01
C SER A 33 -44.04 -0.72 25.98
N TYR A 34 -43.89 -1.95 26.40
CA TYR A 34 -43.56 -3.07 25.53
C TYR A 34 -44.85 -3.72 24.97
N SER A 35 -44.74 -4.38 23.83
CA SER A 35 -45.84 -5.11 23.20
C SER A 35 -46.44 -6.25 24.07
N ASN A 36 -45.74 -6.64 25.16
CA ASN A 36 -46.19 -7.63 26.13
C ASN A 36 -46.88 -7.03 27.36
N GLY A 37 -47.26 -5.75 27.32
CA GLY A 37 -47.95 -5.05 28.40
C GLY A 37 -47.10 -4.65 29.62
N LYS A 38 -45.78 -4.90 29.60
CA LYS A 38 -44.87 -4.43 30.64
C LYS A 38 -44.46 -3.00 30.42
N THR A 39 -44.53 -2.16 31.43
CA THR A 39 -44.02 -0.78 31.45
C THR A 39 -42.78 -0.74 32.32
N ASN A 40 -41.69 -0.18 31.82
CA ASN A 40 -40.50 0.12 32.59
C ASN A 40 -40.31 1.64 32.70
N ASN A 41 -40.02 2.11 33.91
CA ASN A 41 -39.69 3.53 34.18
C ASN A 41 -38.27 3.90 33.72
N TYR A 42 -37.90 3.54 32.50
CA TYR A 42 -36.62 3.92 31.91
C TYR A 42 -36.87 4.98 30.84
N ASP A 43 -36.11 6.03 30.91
CA ASP A 43 -36.08 7.04 29.87
C ASP A 43 -35.47 6.48 28.56
N LEU A 44 -36.00 6.93 27.45
CA LEU A 44 -35.39 6.68 26.16
C LEU A 44 -34.07 7.44 26.12
N ALA A 45 -32.95 6.77 26.37
CA ALA A 45 -31.66 7.37 26.16
C ALA A 45 -31.42 7.53 24.65
N MET A 46 -32.00 8.57 24.06
CA MET A 46 -31.62 9.01 22.75
C MET A 46 -30.37 9.87 22.87
N SER A 47 -29.21 9.29 22.64
CA SER A 47 -28.03 10.05 22.35
C SER A 47 -28.18 10.55 20.90
N ILE A 48 -28.74 11.75 20.73
CA ILE A 48 -28.55 12.50 19.49
C ILE A 48 -27.09 12.94 19.52
N GLN A 49 -26.20 12.13 18.95
CA GLN A 49 -24.85 12.54 18.67
C GLN A 49 -24.88 13.54 17.50
N GLY A 50 -25.43 14.72 17.72
CA GLY A 50 -25.34 15.87 16.81
C GLY A 50 -23.90 16.33 16.58
N GLY A 51 -22.95 15.92 17.44
CA GLY A 51 -21.53 16.21 17.31
C GLY A 51 -20.80 15.49 16.17
N GLY A 52 -21.26 14.33 15.71
CA GLY A 52 -20.55 13.56 14.69
C GLY A 52 -20.50 14.25 13.32
N SER A 53 -21.55 15.00 12.94
CA SER A 53 -21.57 15.76 11.68
C SER A 53 -20.63 16.94 11.69
N HIS A 54 -20.41 17.61 12.83
CA HIS A 54 -19.49 18.75 12.93
C HIS A 54 -18.03 18.33 12.63
N TYR A 55 -17.56 17.21 13.15
CA TYR A 55 -16.19 16.73 12.91
C TYR A 55 -15.98 16.31 11.46
N VAL A 56 -16.96 15.64 10.86
CA VAL A 56 -16.93 15.28 9.44
C VAL A 56 -16.90 16.53 8.55
N ILE A 57 -17.72 17.53 8.84
CA ILE A 57 -17.75 18.80 8.08
C ILE A 57 -16.42 19.54 8.25
N THR A 58 -15.85 19.56 9.44
CA THR A 58 -14.55 20.19 9.70
C THR A 58 -13.44 19.49 8.91
N LEU A 59 -13.39 18.15 8.94
CA LEU A 59 -12.43 17.37 8.16
C LEU A 59 -12.60 17.65 6.66
N TRP A 60 -13.83 17.69 6.17
CA TRP A 60 -14.14 18.01 4.78
C TRP A 60 -13.67 19.42 4.37
N ARG A 61 -13.85 20.41 5.22
CA ARG A 61 -13.34 21.77 4.98
C ARG A 61 -11.82 21.79 4.89
N ILE A 62 -11.12 21.09 5.77
CA ILE A 62 -9.66 20.97 5.74
C ILE A 62 -9.21 20.32 4.43
N ILE A 63 -9.86 19.22 3.99
CA ILE A 63 -9.59 18.56 2.72
C ILE A 63 -9.72 19.55 1.55
N TRP A 64 -10.80 20.34 1.50
CA TRP A 64 -11.01 21.34 0.47
C TRP A 64 -9.94 22.44 0.47
N ILE A 65 -9.50 22.90 1.63
CA ILE A 65 -8.42 23.88 1.73
C ILE A 65 -7.13 23.31 1.14
N ILE A 66 -6.75 22.09 1.51
CA ILE A 66 -5.55 21.41 1.00
C ILE A 66 -5.64 21.25 -0.52
N LEU A 67 -6.77 20.76 -1.03
CA LEU A 67 -7.00 20.60 -2.46
C LEU A 67 -6.91 21.94 -3.20
N THR A 68 -7.52 23.00 -2.67
CA THR A 68 -7.46 24.33 -3.29
C THR A 68 -6.03 24.86 -3.36
N ILE A 69 -5.27 24.75 -2.27
CA ILE A 69 -3.86 25.15 -2.26
C ILE A 69 -3.05 24.36 -3.29
N ALA A 70 -3.22 23.03 -3.33
CA ALA A 70 -2.54 22.18 -4.29
C ALA A 70 -2.92 22.51 -5.74
N TYR A 71 -4.20 22.84 -6.00
CA TYR A 71 -4.67 23.29 -7.31
C TYR A 71 -4.01 24.60 -7.73
N LEU A 72 -3.93 25.57 -6.85
CA LEU A 72 -3.26 26.86 -7.13
C LEU A 72 -1.77 26.68 -7.44
N ILE A 73 -1.08 25.81 -6.69
CA ILE A 73 0.31 25.46 -6.95
C ILE A 73 0.44 24.77 -8.31
N LEU A 74 -0.48 23.86 -8.65
CA LEU A 74 -0.50 23.17 -9.94
C LEU A 74 -0.72 24.15 -11.09
N CYS A 75 -1.69 25.07 -10.98
CA CYS A 75 -1.91 26.12 -11.97
C CYS A 75 -0.66 26.96 -12.18
N TYR A 76 0.00 27.39 -11.11
CA TYR A 76 1.25 28.13 -11.19
C TYR A 76 2.34 27.33 -11.91
N ALA A 77 2.51 26.05 -11.56
CA ALA A 77 3.49 25.17 -12.17
C ALA A 77 3.26 24.97 -13.68
N VAL A 78 1.99 24.80 -14.08
CA VAL A 78 1.58 24.63 -15.49
C VAL A 78 1.81 25.94 -16.27
N LEU A 79 1.41 27.09 -15.73
CA LEU A 79 1.57 28.39 -16.38
C LEU A 79 3.05 28.77 -16.56
N LYS A 80 3.88 28.48 -15.55
CA LYS A 80 5.33 28.72 -15.66
C LYS A 80 6.04 27.77 -16.64
N GLY A 81 5.47 26.56 -16.86
CA GLY A 81 5.96 25.58 -17.86
C GLY A 81 7.37 25.04 -17.63
N LYS A 82 7.96 25.23 -16.42
CA LYS A 82 9.37 24.88 -16.13
C LYS A 82 9.53 23.68 -15.20
N TRP A 83 8.43 23.12 -14.70
CA TRP A 83 8.50 22.02 -13.75
C TRP A 83 8.85 20.69 -14.44
N LYS A 84 9.73 19.94 -13.77
CA LYS A 84 10.14 18.59 -14.19
C LYS A 84 9.20 17.54 -13.62
N VAL A 85 9.28 16.31 -14.15
CA VAL A 85 8.47 15.15 -13.73
C VAL A 85 8.55 14.93 -12.21
N GLU A 86 9.76 14.95 -11.66
CA GLU A 86 10.00 14.74 -10.23
C GLU A 86 9.40 15.84 -9.34
N GLN A 87 9.27 17.07 -9.83
CA GLN A 87 8.66 18.17 -9.08
C GLN A 87 7.14 18.04 -9.02
N PHE A 88 6.49 17.69 -10.16
CA PHE A 88 5.07 17.35 -10.17
C PHE A 88 4.77 16.15 -9.28
N PHE A 89 5.64 15.13 -9.32
CA PHE A 89 5.50 13.97 -8.46
C PHE A 89 5.51 14.36 -6.97
N VAL A 90 6.50 15.13 -6.52
CA VAL A 90 6.60 15.54 -5.10
C VAL A 90 5.36 16.31 -4.66
N MET A 91 4.93 17.29 -5.44
CA MET A 91 3.77 18.10 -5.10
C MET A 91 2.49 17.26 -5.01
N LEU A 92 2.21 16.43 -6.03
CA LEU A 92 1.01 15.62 -6.07
C LEU A 92 1.04 14.50 -5.02
N SER A 93 2.18 13.80 -4.87
CA SER A 93 2.29 12.74 -3.87
C SER A 93 2.21 13.28 -2.44
N ALA A 94 2.83 14.42 -2.12
CA ALA A 94 2.72 15.05 -0.82
C ALA A 94 1.27 15.42 -0.50
N THR A 95 0.56 16.02 -1.45
CA THR A 95 -0.85 16.38 -1.30
C THR A 95 -1.71 15.14 -1.04
N PHE A 96 -1.62 14.12 -1.90
CA PHE A 96 -2.54 12.99 -1.83
C PHE A 96 -2.16 11.98 -0.76
N CYS A 97 -0.88 11.77 -0.44
CA CYS A 97 -0.50 10.98 0.72
C CYS A 97 -1.00 11.60 2.03
N LEU A 98 -0.90 12.93 2.17
CA LEU A 98 -1.45 13.64 3.33
C LEU A 98 -2.97 13.44 3.41
N LEU A 99 -3.71 13.65 2.31
CA LEU A 99 -5.16 13.49 2.29
C LEU A 99 -5.56 12.05 2.58
N TYR A 100 -4.90 11.06 1.99
CA TYR A 100 -5.20 9.63 2.25
C TYR A 100 -4.94 9.24 3.71
N THR A 101 -3.91 9.80 4.35
CA THR A 101 -3.68 9.59 5.79
C THR A 101 -4.87 9.97 6.65
N PHE A 102 -5.61 11.03 6.27
CA PHE A 102 -6.76 11.53 7.03
C PHE A 102 -8.12 11.02 6.53
N VAL A 103 -8.24 10.58 5.29
CA VAL A 103 -9.50 10.08 4.72
C VAL A 103 -9.67 8.58 4.97
N PHE A 104 -8.60 7.81 4.87
CA PHE A 104 -8.62 6.40 5.24
C PHE A 104 -8.46 6.24 6.74
N ALA A 105 -9.50 5.73 7.39
CA ALA A 105 -9.39 5.34 8.79
C ALA A 105 -8.25 4.32 9.00
N PRO A 106 -7.54 4.33 10.14
CA PRO A 106 -6.60 3.27 10.48
C PRO A 106 -7.25 1.89 10.38
N TYR A 107 -6.47 0.88 10.02
CA TYR A 107 -6.89 -0.51 9.76
C TYR A 107 -7.77 -0.71 8.51
N SER A 108 -8.04 0.32 7.70
CA SER A 108 -8.88 0.17 6.52
C SER A 108 -8.11 -0.23 5.25
N CYS A 109 -6.79 -0.10 5.24
CA CYS A 109 -5.98 -0.56 4.12
C CYS A 109 -5.80 -2.09 4.14
N PRO A 110 -5.56 -2.73 2.98
CA PRO A 110 -5.39 -4.19 2.93
C PRO A 110 -4.28 -4.68 3.87
N ASP A 111 -4.58 -5.69 4.66
CA ASP A 111 -3.67 -6.33 5.63
C ASP A 111 -3.05 -5.37 6.66
N GLU A 112 -3.52 -4.11 6.74
CA GLU A 112 -2.89 -3.07 7.56
C GLU A 112 -2.80 -3.45 9.04
N MET A 113 -3.76 -4.22 9.55
CA MET A 113 -3.73 -4.74 10.92
C MET A 113 -2.50 -5.61 11.19
N ALA A 114 -2.19 -6.54 10.27
CA ALA A 114 -1.03 -7.40 10.41
C ALA A 114 0.29 -6.61 10.31
N HIS A 115 0.30 -5.56 9.47
CA HIS A 115 1.43 -4.65 9.35
C HIS A 115 1.61 -3.77 10.59
N ILE A 116 0.54 -3.25 11.17
CA ILE A 116 0.57 -2.50 12.44
C ILE A 116 1.10 -3.41 13.55
N ASN A 117 0.56 -4.62 13.72
CA ASN A 117 1.03 -5.57 14.72
C ASN A 117 2.54 -5.85 14.58
N THR A 118 3.02 -6.05 13.35
CA THR A 118 4.45 -6.27 13.08
C THR A 118 5.30 -5.05 13.43
N THR A 119 4.82 -3.84 13.12
CA THR A 119 5.50 -2.59 13.48
C THR A 119 5.59 -2.41 15.00
N TYR A 120 4.50 -2.70 15.73
CA TYR A 120 4.48 -2.63 17.19
C TYR A 120 5.36 -3.71 17.84
N TYR A 121 5.39 -4.92 17.29
CA TYR A 121 6.32 -5.96 17.72
C TYR A 121 7.77 -5.47 17.72
N TYR A 122 8.23 -4.89 16.62
CA TYR A 122 9.59 -4.34 16.53
C TYR A 122 9.77 -3.09 17.40
N SER A 123 8.76 -2.22 17.51
CA SER A 123 8.80 -1.08 18.42
C SER A 123 8.95 -1.52 19.88
N ASN A 124 8.24 -2.59 20.30
CA ASN A 124 8.36 -3.16 21.63
C ASN A 124 9.78 -3.68 21.90
N GLN A 125 10.37 -4.39 20.92
CA GLN A 125 11.75 -4.87 21.04
C GLN A 125 12.77 -3.72 21.18
N ILE A 126 12.64 -2.66 20.37
CA ILE A 126 13.55 -1.49 20.44
C ILE A 126 13.41 -0.77 21.78
N LEU A 127 12.19 -0.67 22.32
CA LEU A 127 11.93 -0.01 23.61
C LEU A 127 12.11 -0.93 24.80
N HIS A 128 12.61 -2.17 24.60
CA HIS A 128 12.83 -3.19 25.63
C HIS A 128 11.57 -3.48 26.47
N THR A 129 10.39 -3.46 25.83
CA THR A 129 9.11 -3.82 26.46
C THR A 129 8.66 -5.21 25.98
N THR A 130 7.75 -5.86 26.70
CA THR A 130 7.21 -7.17 26.31
C THR A 130 6.57 -7.08 24.94
N ALA A 131 7.07 -7.87 23.98
CA ALA A 131 6.64 -7.79 22.58
C ALA A 131 5.50 -8.75 22.26
N LEU A 132 5.51 -9.94 22.86
CA LEU A 132 4.53 -11.02 22.62
C LEU A 132 3.97 -11.52 23.94
N ASN A 133 2.74 -12.04 23.91
CA ASN A 133 2.19 -12.84 25.00
C ASN A 133 2.63 -14.32 24.89
N GLU A 134 2.15 -15.16 25.80
CA GLU A 134 2.42 -16.60 25.84
C GLU A 134 1.96 -17.35 24.59
N ASN A 135 0.95 -16.82 23.89
CA ASN A 135 0.40 -17.39 22.66
C ASN A 135 1.14 -16.88 21.39
N GLY A 136 2.20 -16.07 21.52
CA GLY A 136 2.92 -15.50 20.39
C GLY A 136 2.21 -14.34 19.69
N GLU A 137 1.22 -13.71 20.34
CA GLU A 137 0.47 -12.59 19.80
C GLU A 137 1.13 -11.26 20.19
N THR A 138 1.14 -10.28 19.27
CA THR A 138 1.74 -8.97 19.53
C THR A 138 0.94 -8.18 20.55
N LEU A 139 1.63 -7.58 21.50
CA LEU A 139 1.04 -6.72 22.52
C LEU A 139 0.96 -5.27 22.05
N LEU A 140 -0.20 -4.64 22.28
CA LEU A 140 -0.46 -3.21 22.05
C LEU A 140 -0.91 -2.55 23.35
N THR A 141 -0.77 -1.22 23.46
CA THR A 141 -1.31 -0.49 24.59
C THR A 141 -2.83 -0.35 24.47
N GLU A 142 -3.52 -0.10 25.60
CA GLU A 142 -4.97 0.09 25.59
C GLU A 142 -5.40 1.26 24.67
N GLU A 143 -4.58 2.29 24.59
CA GLU A 143 -4.85 3.45 23.74
C GLU A 143 -4.74 3.13 22.25
N ASP A 144 -3.84 2.23 21.85
CA ASP A 144 -3.70 1.79 20.48
C ASP A 144 -4.93 0.97 20.02
N LEU A 145 -5.65 0.35 20.97
CA LEU A 145 -6.83 -0.46 20.72
C LEU A 145 -8.16 0.32 20.76
N ARG A 146 -8.15 1.60 21.14
CA ARG A 146 -9.37 2.42 21.21
C ARG A 146 -10.09 2.54 19.88
N PHE A 147 -9.34 2.47 18.76
CA PHE A 147 -9.90 2.47 17.43
C PHE A 147 -9.94 1.02 16.89
N SER A 148 -11.09 0.39 16.98
CA SER A 148 -11.27 -1.00 16.52
C SER A 148 -11.26 -1.09 14.99
N PRO A 149 -10.61 -2.12 14.39
CA PRO A 149 -10.66 -2.38 12.94
C PRO A 149 -12.08 -2.56 12.40
N HIS A 150 -13.02 -3.07 13.21
CA HIS A 150 -14.43 -3.27 12.82
C HIS A 150 -15.23 -1.96 12.77
N GLU A 151 -14.70 -0.89 13.35
CA GLU A 151 -15.34 0.42 13.41
C GLU A 151 -14.67 1.44 12.51
N ALA A 152 -13.88 0.99 11.53
CA ALA A 152 -13.09 1.82 10.63
C ALA A 152 -13.96 2.59 9.62
N ASN A 153 -14.81 3.50 10.11
CA ASN A 153 -15.52 4.46 9.27
C ASN A 153 -15.03 5.88 9.52
N THR A 154 -15.11 6.73 8.51
CA THR A 154 -14.58 8.11 8.58
C THR A 154 -15.33 8.96 9.60
N ARG A 155 -16.59 8.69 9.87
CA ARG A 155 -17.39 9.44 10.84
C ARG A 155 -16.86 9.22 12.26
N LYS A 156 -16.68 7.96 12.66
CA LYS A 156 -16.09 7.61 13.96
C LYS A 156 -14.62 8.05 14.01
N TYR A 157 -13.87 7.84 12.94
CA TYR A 157 -12.47 8.24 12.86
C TYR A 157 -12.30 9.75 13.02
N SER A 158 -13.12 10.59 12.38
CA SER A 158 -13.04 12.04 12.53
C SER A 158 -13.34 12.48 13.97
N TYR A 159 -14.27 11.83 14.66
CA TYR A 159 -14.50 12.04 16.09
C TYR A 159 -13.30 11.62 16.95
N TYR A 160 -12.74 10.43 16.71
CA TYR A 160 -11.56 9.96 17.44
C TYR A 160 -10.35 10.85 17.20
N LEU A 161 -10.14 11.29 15.95
CA LEU A 161 -9.07 12.22 15.60
C LEU A 161 -9.20 13.50 16.43
N TYR A 162 -10.36 14.13 16.43
CA TYR A 162 -10.59 15.35 17.20
C TYR A 162 -10.42 15.13 18.72
N ARG A 163 -10.99 14.06 19.24
CA ARG A 163 -11.03 13.80 20.70
C ARG A 163 -9.68 13.35 21.26
N TYR A 164 -8.91 12.58 20.50
CA TYR A 164 -7.75 11.85 21.02
C TYR A 164 -6.43 12.21 20.32
N VAL A 165 -6.41 13.14 19.35
CA VAL A 165 -5.17 13.55 18.69
C VAL A 165 -4.15 14.09 19.67
N ASN A 166 -4.60 14.83 20.69
CA ASN A 166 -3.78 15.40 21.75
C ASN A 166 -3.76 14.54 23.03
N SER A 167 -4.27 13.30 22.99
CA SER A 167 -4.19 12.43 24.16
C SER A 167 -2.74 12.04 24.43
N SER A 168 -2.37 12.00 25.71
CA SER A 168 -1.09 11.43 26.12
C SER A 168 -1.13 9.91 26.04
N GLY A 169 0.00 9.29 25.74
CA GLY A 169 0.13 7.85 25.58
C GLY A 169 0.11 7.05 26.88
N GLY A 170 -0.23 7.66 28.00
CA GLY A 170 -0.19 6.98 29.32
C GLY A 170 1.21 6.44 29.65
N ASN A 171 1.38 5.87 30.84
CA ASN A 171 2.67 5.30 31.28
C ASN A 171 2.96 3.90 30.70
N GLY A 172 2.39 3.56 29.58
CA GLY A 172 2.84 2.49 28.67
C GLY A 172 2.76 1.02 29.13
N HIS A 173 2.26 0.73 30.34
CA HIS A 173 2.39 -0.61 30.94
C HIS A 173 1.17 -1.52 30.81
N ASN A 174 0.05 -1.05 30.27
CA ASN A 174 -1.15 -1.87 30.10
C ASN A 174 -1.20 -2.47 28.69
N TYR A 175 -0.51 -3.58 28.48
CA TYR A 175 -0.56 -4.33 27.22
C TYR A 175 -1.82 -5.18 27.16
N LYS A 176 -2.62 -4.97 26.12
CA LYS A 176 -3.71 -5.87 25.74
C LYS A 176 -3.36 -6.61 24.47
N VAL A 177 -3.84 -7.84 24.38
CA VAL A 177 -3.65 -8.70 23.21
C VAL A 177 -4.50 -8.18 22.06
N THR A 178 -3.89 -8.08 20.88
CA THR A 178 -4.61 -7.79 19.63
C THR A 178 -5.06 -9.09 18.97
N GLN A 179 -6.35 -9.22 18.78
CA GLN A 179 -7.03 -10.19 17.89
C GLN A 179 -6.14 -11.31 17.31
N HIS A 180 -5.66 -12.22 18.16
CA HIS A 180 -5.08 -13.52 17.78
C HIS A 180 -4.08 -13.52 16.60
N ARG A 181 -3.19 -12.52 16.49
CA ARG A 181 -2.18 -12.49 15.44
C ARG A 181 -0.80 -12.09 15.96
N GLY A 182 0.18 -12.95 15.67
CA GLY A 182 1.59 -12.64 15.80
C GLY A 182 2.10 -11.70 14.69
N PRO A 183 3.37 -11.29 14.77
CA PRO A 183 3.99 -10.49 13.73
C PRO A 183 4.16 -11.29 12.44
N LEU A 184 4.12 -10.60 11.30
CA LEU A 184 4.46 -11.20 10.02
C LEU A 184 5.95 -11.59 9.99
N SER A 185 6.26 -12.70 9.31
CA SER A 185 7.65 -13.11 9.04
C SER A 185 8.30 -12.17 8.00
N ALA A 186 8.58 -10.93 8.40
CA ALA A 186 9.19 -9.92 7.56
C ALA A 186 10.32 -9.20 8.31
N SER A 187 11.37 -8.80 7.58
CA SER A 187 12.49 -8.05 8.17
C SER A 187 12.04 -6.71 8.75
N PRO A 188 12.60 -6.25 9.91
CA PRO A 188 12.30 -4.93 10.45
C PRO A 188 12.62 -3.79 9.47
N VAL A 189 13.60 -3.97 8.59
CA VAL A 189 13.96 -2.97 7.57
C VAL A 189 12.79 -2.69 6.61
N ALA A 190 11.91 -3.66 6.38
CA ALA A 190 10.72 -3.49 5.57
C ALA A 190 9.70 -2.48 6.18
N TYR A 191 9.77 -2.25 7.47
CA TYR A 191 8.91 -1.34 8.23
C TYR A 191 9.70 -0.17 8.85
N ALA A 192 10.93 0.06 8.43
CA ALA A 192 11.82 1.03 9.08
C ALA A 192 11.19 2.43 9.27
N PRO A 193 10.51 3.05 8.28
CA PRO A 193 9.87 4.34 8.48
C PRO A 193 8.78 4.31 9.54
N GLN A 194 7.91 3.29 9.52
CA GLN A 194 6.80 3.14 10.45
C GLN A 194 7.30 2.82 11.86
N ILE A 195 8.29 1.94 12.00
CA ILE A 195 8.91 1.60 13.30
C ILE A 195 9.51 2.86 13.92
N LEU A 196 10.29 3.62 13.14
CA LEU A 196 10.90 4.87 13.60
C LEU A 196 9.85 5.84 14.11
N ALA A 197 8.76 6.02 13.37
CA ALA A 197 7.67 6.92 13.75
C ALA A 197 6.98 6.47 15.04
N VAL A 198 6.65 5.18 15.17
CA VAL A 198 5.98 4.64 16.36
C VAL A 198 6.90 4.70 17.59
N VAL A 199 8.19 4.37 17.44
CA VAL A 199 9.18 4.49 18.53
C VAL A 199 9.29 5.94 19.00
N LEU A 200 9.48 6.90 18.07
CA LEU A 200 9.55 8.33 18.41
C LEU A 200 8.26 8.82 19.09
N ALA A 201 7.10 8.45 18.56
CA ALA A 201 5.82 8.84 19.14
C ALA A 201 5.63 8.27 20.56
N ARG A 202 6.10 7.05 20.82
CA ARG A 202 6.06 6.45 22.15
C ARG A 202 7.03 7.11 23.11
N ILE A 203 8.24 7.43 22.69
CA ILE A 203 9.22 8.19 23.51
C ILE A 203 8.68 9.56 23.87
N LEU A 204 7.98 10.23 22.93
CA LEU A 204 7.34 11.52 23.16
C LEU A 204 6.03 11.45 23.96
N GLY A 205 5.60 10.25 24.37
CA GLY A 205 4.36 10.06 25.12
C GLY A 205 3.07 10.37 24.35
N LEU A 206 3.09 10.29 23.00
CA LEU A 206 1.92 10.57 22.16
C LEU A 206 0.92 9.41 22.21
N GLY A 207 -0.38 9.74 22.10
CA GLY A 207 -1.47 8.76 22.11
C GLY A 207 -1.55 7.89 20.86
N GLY A 208 -2.36 6.82 20.93
CA GLY A 208 -2.45 5.78 19.90
C GLY A 208 -2.78 6.32 18.50
N ILE A 209 -3.73 7.26 18.39
CA ILE A 209 -4.07 7.88 17.11
C ILE A 209 -2.86 8.60 16.47
N MET A 210 -2.11 9.36 17.27
CA MET A 210 -0.90 10.05 16.77
C MET A 210 0.18 9.07 16.33
N ARG A 211 0.34 7.94 17.01
CA ARG A 211 1.28 6.87 16.62
C ARG A 211 0.92 6.32 15.24
N LEU A 212 -0.36 6.05 14.99
CA LEU A 212 -0.85 5.57 13.69
C LEU A 212 -0.69 6.62 12.59
N LEU A 213 -1.03 7.87 12.86
CA LEU A 213 -0.85 8.97 11.88
C LEU A 213 0.62 9.18 11.53
N LEU A 214 1.50 9.24 12.53
CA LEU A 214 2.93 9.43 12.31
C LEU A 214 3.54 8.24 11.56
N GLY A 215 3.13 7.00 11.84
CA GLY A 215 3.54 5.82 11.10
C GLY A 215 3.24 5.93 9.60
N ARG A 216 2.03 6.36 9.24
CA ARG A 216 1.62 6.60 7.86
C ARG A 216 2.35 7.80 7.22
N LEU A 217 2.54 8.89 7.95
CA LEU A 217 3.26 10.07 7.44
C LEU A 217 4.73 9.80 7.18
N PHE A 218 5.42 9.02 8.04
CA PHE A 218 6.81 8.64 7.83
C PHE A 218 6.95 7.68 6.64
N ALA A 219 6.03 6.72 6.47
CA ALA A 219 5.96 5.88 5.28
C ALA A 219 5.77 6.73 4.01
N SER A 220 4.84 7.69 4.04
CA SER A 220 4.60 8.63 2.94
C SER A 220 5.82 9.46 2.61
N ALA A 221 6.49 10.02 3.64
CA ALA A 221 7.71 10.81 3.46
C ALA A 221 8.82 10.00 2.81
N PHE A 222 9.03 8.75 3.27
CA PHE A 222 9.99 7.83 2.67
C PHE A 222 9.66 7.57 1.19
N TYR A 223 8.40 7.27 0.87
CA TYR A 223 7.94 7.04 -0.50
C TYR A 223 8.17 8.24 -1.41
N ILE A 224 7.87 9.46 -0.94
CA ILE A 224 8.04 10.70 -1.70
C ILE A 224 9.52 10.95 -1.98
N LEU A 225 10.39 10.83 -0.97
CA LEU A 225 11.83 11.03 -1.14
C LEU A 225 12.46 9.99 -2.06
N ALA A 226 12.10 8.72 -1.88
CA ALA A 226 12.55 7.62 -2.72
C ALA A 226 12.07 7.78 -4.16
N GLY A 227 10.81 8.13 -4.35
CA GLY A 227 10.22 8.36 -5.66
C GLY A 227 10.81 9.56 -6.39
N TYR A 228 11.03 10.67 -5.68
CA TYR A 228 11.77 11.81 -6.23
C TYR A 228 13.15 11.39 -6.74
N TYR A 229 13.91 10.66 -5.92
CA TYR A 229 15.23 10.20 -6.29
C TYR A 229 15.19 9.22 -7.49
N ALA A 230 14.28 8.25 -7.47
CA ALA A 230 14.11 7.29 -8.55
C ALA A 230 13.73 7.99 -9.87
N LEU A 231 12.74 8.90 -9.85
CA LEU A 231 12.35 9.68 -11.03
C LEU A 231 13.48 10.58 -11.53
N LYS A 232 14.27 11.17 -10.65
CA LYS A 232 15.44 11.98 -11.05
C LYS A 232 16.48 11.16 -11.79
N LYS A 233 16.63 9.87 -11.41
CA LYS A 233 17.61 8.94 -12.01
C LYS A 233 17.06 8.14 -13.20
N MET A 234 15.75 8.02 -13.35
CA MET A 234 15.14 7.22 -14.41
C MET A 234 15.37 7.85 -15.79
N PRO A 235 16.06 7.17 -16.74
CA PRO A 235 16.33 7.73 -18.06
C PRO A 235 15.18 7.51 -19.06
N PHE A 236 14.37 6.46 -18.87
CA PHE A 236 13.31 6.06 -19.81
C PHE A 236 11.95 6.03 -19.12
N ALA A 237 10.87 6.21 -19.89
CA ALA A 237 9.49 6.09 -19.43
C ALA A 237 9.18 6.81 -18.07
N LYS A 238 9.89 7.91 -17.79
CA LYS A 238 9.82 8.65 -16.52
C LYS A 238 8.39 9.11 -16.19
N ARG A 239 7.62 9.58 -17.20
CA ARG A 239 6.23 10.01 -17.02
C ARG A 239 5.31 8.83 -16.68
N ALA A 240 5.49 7.68 -17.33
CA ALA A 240 4.70 6.49 -17.05
C ALA A 240 4.96 5.98 -15.62
N MET A 241 6.22 6.01 -15.17
CA MET A 241 6.58 5.70 -13.78
C MET A 241 5.91 6.69 -12.81
N MET A 242 5.87 8.00 -13.11
CA MET A 242 5.17 9.00 -12.30
C MET A 242 3.67 8.69 -12.21
N ILE A 243 2.99 8.36 -13.32
CA ILE A 243 1.56 8.01 -13.33
C ILE A 243 1.28 6.79 -12.46
N LEU A 244 2.11 5.73 -12.57
CA LEU A 244 2.00 4.54 -11.73
C LEU A 244 2.10 4.91 -10.24
N MET A 245 3.15 5.66 -9.88
CA MET A 245 3.44 6.04 -8.50
C MET A 245 2.39 6.99 -7.90
N LEU A 246 1.67 7.73 -8.74
CA LEU A 246 0.58 8.63 -8.34
C LEU A 246 -0.80 7.99 -8.48
N GLY A 247 -0.91 6.72 -8.86
CA GLY A 247 -2.17 5.99 -8.89
C GLY A 247 -2.75 5.79 -7.49
N PRO A 248 -4.09 5.70 -7.35
CA PRO A 248 -4.75 5.55 -6.04
C PRO A 248 -4.20 4.40 -5.21
N SER A 249 -3.96 3.24 -5.81
CA SER A 249 -3.41 2.08 -5.12
C SER A 249 -1.99 2.32 -4.59
N ALA A 250 -1.14 3.02 -5.35
CA ALA A 250 0.23 3.34 -4.94
C ALA A 250 0.24 4.35 -3.78
N ILE A 251 -0.60 5.39 -3.85
CA ILE A 251 -0.76 6.38 -2.77
C ILE A 251 -1.35 5.73 -1.51
N GLN A 252 -2.32 4.81 -1.65
CA GLN A 252 -2.87 4.06 -0.51
C GLN A 252 -1.79 3.25 0.21
N GLN A 253 -0.93 2.53 -0.54
CA GLN A 253 0.18 1.77 0.05
C GLN A 253 1.21 2.69 0.72
N ALA A 254 1.52 3.84 0.10
CA ALA A 254 2.45 4.82 0.65
C ALA A 254 1.93 5.47 1.95
N ALA A 255 0.61 5.69 2.06
CA ALA A 255 -0.06 6.27 3.23
C ALA A 255 -0.62 5.20 4.18
N SER A 256 0.06 4.07 4.34
CA SER A 256 -0.34 2.95 5.19
C SER A 256 0.84 2.32 5.93
N PHE A 257 0.55 1.34 6.80
CA PHE A 257 1.58 0.56 7.47
C PHE A 257 2.18 -0.56 6.60
N SER A 258 1.73 -0.71 5.35
CA SER A 258 2.21 -1.77 4.47
C SER A 258 3.72 -1.67 4.18
N TYR A 259 4.41 -2.81 4.25
CA TYR A 259 5.81 -2.90 3.80
C TYR A 259 5.96 -2.68 2.28
N ASP A 260 4.87 -2.76 1.51
CA ASP A 260 4.90 -2.52 0.06
C ASP A 260 5.41 -1.10 -0.26
N CYS A 261 5.26 -0.14 0.67
CA CYS A 261 5.87 1.19 0.58
C CYS A 261 7.39 1.11 0.40
N VAL A 262 8.08 0.39 1.30
CA VAL A 262 9.56 0.25 1.26
C VAL A 262 9.98 -0.64 0.09
N LEU A 263 9.27 -1.74 -0.16
CA LEU A 263 9.52 -2.65 -1.27
C LEU A 263 9.49 -1.93 -2.62
N ASN A 264 8.40 -1.24 -2.92
CA ASN A 264 8.22 -0.52 -4.19
C ASN A 264 9.26 0.59 -4.34
N SER A 265 9.52 1.35 -3.27
CA SER A 265 10.51 2.42 -3.27
C SER A 265 11.92 1.90 -3.58
N CYS A 266 12.34 0.80 -2.95
CA CYS A 266 13.64 0.20 -3.21
C CYS A 266 13.75 -0.37 -4.63
N ALA A 267 12.70 -1.03 -5.12
CA ALA A 267 12.65 -1.53 -6.49
C ALA A 267 12.74 -0.40 -7.54
N PHE A 268 12.03 0.70 -7.30
CA PHE A 268 12.07 1.87 -8.18
C PHE A 268 13.44 2.53 -8.21
N ILE A 269 14.09 2.70 -7.06
CA ILE A 269 15.45 3.23 -6.98
C ILE A 269 16.42 2.29 -7.67
N PHE A 270 16.33 0.99 -7.41
CA PHE A 270 17.23 -0.02 -7.98
C PHE A 270 17.16 -0.02 -9.52
N ILE A 271 15.96 -0.12 -10.09
CA ILE A 271 15.76 -0.14 -11.55
C ILE A 271 16.24 1.19 -12.16
N ALA A 272 15.86 2.33 -11.56
CA ALA A 272 16.27 3.64 -12.06
C ALA A 272 17.79 3.80 -12.04
N LEU A 273 18.47 3.35 -10.96
CA LEU A 273 19.93 3.39 -10.86
C LEU A 273 20.62 2.48 -11.88
N VAL A 274 20.12 1.25 -12.06
CA VAL A 274 20.68 0.33 -13.07
C VAL A 274 20.60 0.95 -14.45
N LEU A 275 19.43 1.47 -14.83
CA LEU A 275 19.24 2.10 -16.15
C LEU A 275 20.07 3.38 -16.28
N HIS A 276 20.16 4.21 -15.23
CA HIS A 276 21.04 5.39 -15.20
C HIS A 276 22.51 5.03 -15.40
N CYS A 277 23.01 4.03 -14.67
CA CYS A 277 24.39 3.55 -14.80
C CYS A 277 24.66 2.92 -16.17
N ALA A 278 23.66 2.22 -16.72
CA ALA A 278 23.82 1.58 -18.02
C ALA A 278 23.82 2.58 -19.19
N TYR A 279 23.00 3.64 -19.16
CA TYR A 279 22.73 4.47 -20.33
C TYR A 279 23.21 5.92 -20.22
N GLU A 280 23.20 6.53 -19.04
CA GLU A 280 23.56 7.94 -18.89
C GLU A 280 24.98 8.16 -18.38
N LYS A 281 25.55 7.23 -17.60
CA LYS A 281 26.89 7.38 -17.04
C LYS A 281 27.98 6.80 -17.92
N GLN A 282 29.15 7.43 -17.89
CA GLN A 282 30.37 6.87 -18.49
C GLN A 282 31.00 5.80 -17.57
N HIS A 283 31.06 6.08 -16.27
CA HIS A 283 31.56 5.14 -15.24
C HIS A 283 30.63 5.13 -14.03
N VAL A 284 30.43 3.93 -13.46
CA VAL A 284 29.66 3.74 -12.23
C VAL A 284 30.51 4.16 -11.05
N ASN A 285 30.06 5.14 -10.28
CA ASN A 285 30.76 5.58 -9.09
C ASN A 285 30.45 4.67 -7.88
N ARG A 286 31.30 4.75 -6.86
CA ARG A 286 31.16 3.93 -5.65
C ARG A 286 29.83 4.19 -4.92
N LYS A 287 29.35 5.44 -4.88
CA LYS A 287 28.09 5.79 -4.20
C LYS A 287 26.88 5.14 -4.87
N ASP A 288 26.80 5.22 -6.22
CA ASP A 288 25.69 4.59 -6.95
C ASP A 288 25.73 3.06 -6.80
N TRP A 289 26.93 2.44 -6.80
CA TRP A 289 27.08 1.01 -6.59
C TRP A 289 26.61 0.57 -5.19
N ILE A 290 27.04 1.29 -4.14
CA ILE A 290 26.59 1.02 -2.76
C ILE A 290 25.08 1.14 -2.66
N LEU A 291 24.47 2.23 -3.19
CA LEU A 291 23.03 2.43 -3.11
C LEU A 291 22.25 1.33 -3.88
N LEU A 292 22.78 0.89 -5.03
CA LEU A 292 22.24 -0.24 -5.79
C LEU A 292 22.24 -1.52 -4.96
N VAL A 293 23.37 -1.85 -4.30
CA VAL A 293 23.48 -3.03 -3.43
C VAL A 293 22.53 -2.91 -2.23
N VAL A 294 22.51 -1.76 -1.55
CA VAL A 294 21.64 -1.54 -0.37
C VAL A 294 20.16 -1.70 -0.74
N THR A 295 19.70 -1.05 -1.81
CA THR A 295 18.30 -1.16 -2.22
C THR A 295 17.92 -2.58 -2.62
N SER A 296 18.82 -3.34 -3.24
CA SER A 296 18.56 -4.74 -3.57
C SER A 296 18.47 -5.64 -2.34
N ILE A 297 19.37 -5.47 -1.36
CA ILE A 297 19.38 -6.23 -0.10
C ILE A 297 18.12 -5.96 0.73
N VAL A 298 17.59 -4.74 0.70
CA VAL A 298 16.34 -4.41 1.38
C VAL A 298 15.15 -5.05 0.67
N MET A 299 15.09 -4.96 -0.65
CA MET A 299 13.96 -5.43 -1.46
C MET A 299 13.79 -6.95 -1.44
N SER A 300 14.87 -7.70 -1.68
CA SER A 300 14.80 -9.14 -1.96
C SER A 300 14.22 -9.98 -0.82
N PRO A 301 14.54 -9.74 0.49
CA PRO A 301 13.97 -10.50 1.58
C PRO A 301 12.51 -10.17 1.90
N ILE A 302 11.98 -9.03 1.45
CA ILE A 302 10.58 -8.67 1.71
C ILE A 302 9.65 -9.67 1.00
N LYS A 303 9.90 -9.88 -0.31
CA LYS A 303 9.22 -10.93 -1.10
C LYS A 303 10.26 -11.60 -2.01
N ILE A 304 10.50 -12.88 -1.82
CA ILE A 304 11.56 -13.67 -2.46
C ILE A 304 11.59 -13.50 -3.99
N ILE A 305 10.42 -13.43 -4.63
CA ILE A 305 10.30 -13.34 -6.09
C ILE A 305 11.03 -12.13 -6.68
N TYR A 306 11.14 -11.02 -5.93
CA TYR A 306 11.77 -9.80 -6.45
C TYR A 306 13.30 -9.86 -6.46
N ILE A 307 13.90 -10.94 -5.97
CA ILE A 307 15.32 -11.22 -6.21
C ILE A 307 15.63 -11.24 -7.71
N LEU A 308 14.66 -11.64 -8.55
CA LEU A 308 14.81 -11.63 -10.01
C LEU A 308 15.04 -10.22 -10.60
N ILE A 309 14.60 -9.16 -9.93
CA ILE A 309 14.88 -7.77 -10.34
C ILE A 309 16.39 -7.50 -10.30
N THR A 310 17.13 -8.17 -9.41
CA THR A 310 18.59 -7.97 -9.29
C THR A 310 19.35 -8.37 -10.54
N PHE A 311 18.79 -9.24 -11.39
CA PHE A 311 19.37 -9.58 -12.68
C PHE A 311 19.48 -8.37 -13.63
N CYS A 312 18.72 -7.29 -13.38
CA CYS A 312 18.89 -6.04 -14.14
C CYS A 312 20.32 -5.49 -14.08
N VAL A 313 21.13 -5.86 -13.07
CA VAL A 313 22.52 -5.43 -12.96
C VAL A 313 23.34 -5.81 -14.20
N PHE A 314 22.97 -6.89 -14.91
CA PHE A 314 23.62 -7.30 -16.15
C PHE A 314 23.39 -6.35 -17.33
N LEU A 315 22.40 -5.45 -17.26
CA LEU A 315 22.23 -4.37 -18.23
C LEU A 315 23.39 -3.36 -18.19
N ILE A 316 24.09 -3.24 -17.07
CA ILE A 316 25.24 -2.31 -16.95
C ILE A 316 26.44 -2.91 -17.69
N PRO A 317 27.00 -2.23 -18.73
CA PRO A 317 28.18 -2.71 -19.42
C PRO A 317 29.39 -2.87 -18.47
N SER A 318 30.10 -4.00 -18.56
CA SER A 318 31.22 -4.32 -17.65
C SER A 318 32.31 -3.23 -17.64
N LYS A 319 32.61 -2.65 -18.81
CA LYS A 319 33.58 -1.54 -18.98
C LYS A 319 33.22 -0.28 -18.15
N LYS A 320 31.94 -0.06 -17.84
CA LYS A 320 31.49 1.07 -17.01
C LYS A 320 31.70 0.81 -15.50
N ILE A 321 31.79 -0.46 -15.09
CA ILE A 321 32.02 -0.87 -13.70
C ILE A 321 33.52 -0.94 -13.39
N SER A 322 34.29 -1.59 -14.28
CA SER A 322 35.74 -1.74 -14.12
C SER A 322 36.42 -1.95 -15.47
N ASN A 323 37.67 -1.49 -15.60
CA ASN A 323 38.50 -1.79 -16.75
C ASN A 323 38.84 -3.29 -16.87
N ASN A 324 38.79 -4.03 -15.76
CA ASN A 324 38.93 -5.47 -15.73
C ASN A 324 37.56 -6.13 -15.82
N ASN A 325 37.30 -6.82 -16.96
CA ASN A 325 36.02 -7.49 -17.20
C ASN A 325 35.71 -8.59 -16.18
N PHE A 326 36.73 -9.33 -15.71
CA PHE A 326 36.55 -10.36 -14.67
C PHE A 326 36.08 -9.73 -13.36
N LYS A 327 36.74 -8.65 -12.93
CA LYS A 327 36.33 -7.90 -11.72
C LYS A 327 34.92 -7.37 -11.84
N ALA A 328 34.53 -6.82 -12.99
CA ALA A 328 33.17 -6.34 -13.22
C ALA A 328 32.14 -7.47 -13.16
N CYS A 329 32.49 -8.65 -13.69
CA CYS A 329 31.67 -9.85 -13.63
C CYS A 329 31.48 -10.33 -12.18
N CYS A 330 32.57 -10.43 -11.42
CA CYS A 330 32.54 -10.79 -10.00
C CYS A 330 31.67 -9.83 -9.19
N LEU A 331 31.72 -8.52 -9.45
CA LEU A 331 30.89 -7.54 -8.76
C LEU A 331 29.40 -7.74 -9.07
N LYS A 332 29.02 -8.04 -10.31
CA LYS A 332 27.62 -8.32 -10.68
C LYS A 332 27.11 -9.60 -10.02
N PHE A 333 27.88 -10.68 -10.09
CA PHE A 333 27.53 -11.93 -9.40
C PHE A 333 27.54 -11.77 -7.88
N GLY A 334 28.39 -10.90 -7.35
CA GLY A 334 28.40 -10.53 -5.93
C GLY A 334 27.09 -9.92 -5.47
N VAL A 335 26.44 -9.08 -6.31
CA VAL A 335 25.10 -8.55 -6.00
C VAL A 335 24.09 -9.70 -5.89
N LEU A 336 24.08 -10.65 -6.84
CA LEU A 336 23.17 -11.80 -6.79
C LEU A 336 23.45 -12.68 -5.57
N LEU A 337 24.71 -12.99 -5.29
CA LEU A 337 25.12 -13.84 -4.19
C LEU A 337 24.70 -13.24 -2.84
N VAL A 338 24.98 -11.96 -2.60
CA VAL A 338 24.59 -11.28 -1.36
C VAL A 338 23.07 -11.29 -1.18
N ASN A 339 22.31 -11.04 -2.25
CA ASN A 339 20.85 -11.10 -2.18
C ASN A 339 20.33 -12.53 -1.91
N ALA A 340 20.92 -13.55 -2.56
CA ALA A 340 20.59 -14.95 -2.29
C ALA A 340 20.88 -15.34 -0.84
N LEU A 341 22.03 -14.93 -0.29
CA LEU A 341 22.38 -15.16 1.11
C LEU A 341 21.40 -14.44 2.06
N CYS A 342 21.06 -13.18 1.79
CA CYS A 342 20.07 -12.44 2.59
C CYS A 342 18.71 -13.14 2.59
N VAL A 343 18.24 -13.62 1.44
CA VAL A 343 16.98 -14.37 1.33
C VAL A 343 17.07 -15.69 2.09
N LEU A 344 18.15 -16.46 1.93
CA LEU A 344 18.35 -17.71 2.67
C LEU A 344 18.32 -17.49 4.18
N LEU A 345 19.08 -16.52 4.68
CA LEU A 345 19.15 -16.23 6.11
C LEU A 345 17.83 -15.75 6.73
N THR A 346 17.01 -15.05 5.95
CA THR A 346 15.77 -14.42 6.46
C THR A 346 14.51 -15.21 6.16
N LYS A 347 14.51 -16.09 5.15
CA LYS A 347 13.32 -16.79 4.64
C LYS A 347 13.47 -18.31 4.55
N MET A 348 14.52 -18.88 5.15
CA MET A 348 14.77 -20.33 5.10
C MET A 348 13.55 -21.15 5.54
N SER A 349 12.93 -20.78 6.65
CA SER A 349 11.70 -21.44 7.15
C SER A 349 10.53 -21.36 6.15
N SER A 350 10.34 -20.22 5.50
CA SER A 350 9.29 -20.03 4.50
C SER A 350 9.56 -20.84 3.23
N VAL A 351 10.81 -20.91 2.78
CA VAL A 351 11.20 -21.70 1.59
C VAL A 351 10.99 -23.19 1.84
N VAL A 352 11.39 -23.67 3.03
CA VAL A 352 11.16 -25.08 3.43
C VAL A 352 9.66 -25.37 3.52
N ALA A 353 8.87 -24.50 4.14
CA ALA A 353 7.42 -24.68 4.25
C ALA A 353 6.73 -24.77 2.87
N ILE A 354 7.13 -23.96 1.88
CA ILE A 354 6.60 -24.03 0.52
C ILE A 354 6.94 -25.37 -0.14
N SER A 355 8.15 -25.89 0.07
CA SER A 355 8.61 -27.14 -0.54
C SER A 355 7.98 -28.41 0.07
N THR A 356 7.59 -28.37 1.34
CA THR A 356 7.11 -29.55 2.09
C THR A 356 5.59 -29.60 2.25
N SER A 357 4.87 -28.57 1.87
CA SER A 357 3.44 -28.46 2.12
C SER A 357 2.59 -29.38 1.24
N THR A 358 1.79 -30.26 1.84
CA THR A 358 0.93 -31.25 1.15
C THR A 358 -0.57 -30.99 1.23
N VAL A 359 -1.04 -30.17 2.16
CA VAL A 359 -2.48 -29.95 2.41
C VAL A 359 -2.86 -28.48 2.22
N SER A 360 -4.01 -28.23 1.60
CA SER A 360 -4.56 -26.90 1.36
C SER A 360 -5.80 -26.64 2.23
N ASN A 361 -5.91 -25.45 2.83
CA ASN A 361 -7.06 -25.00 3.63
C ASN A 361 -7.89 -23.94 2.89
N VAL A 362 -7.99 -24.03 1.57
CA VAL A 362 -8.80 -23.10 0.77
C VAL A 362 -10.28 -23.31 1.08
N ASN A 363 -10.95 -22.26 1.51
CA ASN A 363 -12.41 -22.23 1.78
C ASN A 363 -12.94 -23.31 2.76
N GLY A 364 -12.16 -23.66 3.79
CA GLY A 364 -12.59 -24.62 4.80
C GLY A 364 -12.66 -26.07 4.31
N ALA A 365 -12.16 -26.38 3.11
CA ALA A 365 -12.05 -27.73 2.60
C ALA A 365 -10.83 -28.41 3.22
N GLU A 366 -11.03 -29.09 4.33
CA GLU A 366 -10.03 -29.94 4.95
C GLU A 366 -9.64 -31.08 3.99
N ASN A 367 -8.34 -31.37 3.88
CA ASN A 367 -7.78 -32.52 3.14
C ASN A 367 -7.70 -32.42 1.60
N ILE A 368 -7.90 -31.26 0.96
CA ILE A 368 -7.61 -31.13 -0.47
C ILE A 368 -6.11 -30.83 -0.64
N PRO A 369 -5.36 -31.63 -1.42
CA PRO A 369 -3.94 -31.39 -1.63
C PRO A 369 -3.70 -30.10 -2.40
N GLY A 370 -2.69 -29.31 -1.95
CA GLY A 370 -2.18 -28.17 -2.69
C GLY A 370 -1.20 -28.59 -3.79
N TYR A 371 -0.80 -27.65 -4.62
CA TYR A 371 0.28 -27.86 -5.56
C TYR A 371 1.63 -27.80 -4.83
N ASN A 372 2.46 -28.79 -5.03
CA ASN A 372 3.87 -28.80 -4.65
C ASN A 372 4.76 -28.90 -5.89
N LEU A 373 6.06 -28.77 -5.73
CA LEU A 373 7.00 -28.81 -6.86
C LEU A 373 6.90 -30.13 -7.65
N SER A 374 6.73 -31.27 -6.96
CA SER A 374 6.55 -32.57 -7.59
C SER A 374 5.27 -32.60 -8.46
N THR A 375 4.14 -32.15 -7.91
CA THR A 375 2.87 -32.08 -8.65
C THR A 375 2.98 -31.21 -9.90
N ILE A 376 3.70 -30.09 -9.82
CA ILE A 376 3.92 -29.16 -10.93
C ILE A 376 4.75 -29.81 -12.03
N ILE A 377 5.85 -30.49 -11.66
CA ILE A 377 6.75 -31.14 -12.61
C ILE A 377 6.07 -32.32 -13.31
N HIS A 378 5.28 -33.13 -12.59
CA HIS A 378 4.60 -34.27 -13.16
C HIS A 378 3.33 -33.93 -13.97
N ASN A 379 2.73 -32.74 -13.73
CA ASN A 379 1.51 -32.30 -14.40
C ASN A 379 1.64 -30.87 -14.97
N PRO A 380 2.63 -30.57 -15.83
CA PRO A 380 2.88 -29.21 -16.33
C PRO A 380 1.71 -28.66 -17.15
N TRP A 381 0.98 -29.55 -17.86
CA TRP A 381 -0.20 -29.17 -18.63
C TRP A 381 -1.34 -28.64 -17.74
N LYS A 382 -1.59 -29.29 -16.62
CA LYS A 382 -2.60 -28.83 -15.66
C LYS A 382 -2.26 -27.44 -15.10
N VAL A 383 -0.99 -27.21 -14.80
CA VAL A 383 -0.50 -25.88 -14.34
C VAL A 383 -0.64 -24.82 -15.44
N PHE A 384 -0.33 -25.17 -16.69
CA PHE A 384 -0.52 -24.28 -17.83
C PHE A 384 -1.99 -23.89 -18.00
N VAL A 385 -2.92 -24.85 -17.93
CA VAL A 385 -4.37 -24.59 -18.00
C VAL A 385 -4.83 -23.70 -16.85
N LEU A 386 -4.36 -23.96 -15.63
CA LEU A 386 -4.63 -23.13 -14.45
C LEU A 386 -4.18 -21.66 -14.66
N TRP A 387 -2.96 -21.46 -15.19
CA TRP A 387 -2.43 -20.14 -15.50
C TRP A 387 -3.20 -19.44 -16.63
N ALA A 388 -3.52 -20.16 -17.69
CA ALA A 388 -4.32 -19.64 -18.81
C ALA A 388 -5.72 -19.22 -18.36
N ASN A 389 -6.38 -20.03 -17.54
CA ASN A 389 -7.67 -19.69 -16.95
C ASN A 389 -7.58 -18.47 -16.02
N THR A 390 -6.52 -18.37 -15.22
CA THR A 390 -6.28 -17.20 -14.38
C THR A 390 -6.15 -15.93 -15.22
N LEU A 391 -5.39 -15.99 -16.31
CA LEU A 391 -5.25 -14.88 -17.25
C LEU A 391 -6.53 -14.55 -18.02
N ARG A 392 -7.45 -15.49 -18.17
CA ARG A 392 -8.76 -15.27 -18.78
C ARG A 392 -9.75 -14.60 -17.81
N VAL A 393 -9.72 -14.99 -16.53
CA VAL A 393 -10.73 -14.58 -15.53
C VAL A 393 -10.34 -13.31 -14.79
N LYS A 394 -9.04 -13.15 -14.45
CA LYS A 394 -8.56 -12.14 -13.49
C LYS A 394 -8.00 -10.81 -14.03
N PRO A 395 -7.83 -10.54 -15.34
CA PRO A 395 -7.20 -9.29 -15.82
C PRO A 395 -7.92 -8.02 -15.36
N VAL A 396 -9.25 -8.07 -15.29
CA VAL A 396 -10.09 -6.95 -14.83
C VAL A 396 -9.83 -6.64 -13.36
N ASP A 397 -9.69 -7.67 -12.52
CA ASP A 397 -9.34 -7.51 -11.10
C ASP A 397 -7.92 -6.94 -10.96
N TYR A 398 -6.95 -7.41 -11.78
CA TYR A 398 -5.60 -6.87 -11.75
C TYR A 398 -5.55 -5.39 -12.11
N LEU A 399 -6.27 -4.96 -13.16
CA LEU A 399 -6.36 -3.56 -13.54
C LEU A 399 -7.00 -2.72 -12.43
N ARG A 400 -8.06 -3.23 -11.80
CA ARG A 400 -8.68 -2.60 -10.64
C ARG A 400 -7.69 -2.44 -9.49
N HIS A 401 -6.93 -3.48 -9.16
CA HIS A 401 -5.94 -3.43 -8.08
C HIS A 401 -4.74 -2.51 -8.37
N ILE A 402 -4.41 -2.28 -9.65
CA ILE A 402 -3.32 -1.37 -10.03
C ILE A 402 -3.74 0.09 -9.80
N PHE A 403 -4.94 0.49 -10.23
CA PHE A 403 -5.36 1.89 -10.21
C PHE A 403 -6.50 2.21 -9.23
N GLY A 404 -7.31 1.23 -8.85
CA GLY A 404 -8.44 1.46 -7.94
C GLY A 404 -8.18 1.16 -6.47
N GLY A 405 -7.01 0.59 -6.17
CA GLY A 405 -6.75 0.05 -4.84
C GLY A 405 -7.46 -1.27 -4.59
N VAL A 406 -7.00 -2.00 -3.59
CA VAL A 406 -7.65 -3.23 -3.15
C VAL A 406 -8.86 -2.87 -2.30
N GLU A 407 -9.94 -3.63 -2.43
CA GLU A 407 -11.09 -3.51 -1.55
C GLU A 407 -10.61 -3.56 -0.08
N THR A 408 -10.91 -2.50 0.65
CA THR A 408 -10.68 -2.46 2.09
C THR A 408 -11.71 -3.33 2.79
N ALA A 409 -11.53 -3.62 4.06
CA ALA A 409 -12.55 -4.31 4.87
C ALA A 409 -13.95 -3.66 4.77
N ASN A 410 -14.00 -2.38 4.38
CA ASN A 410 -15.24 -1.60 4.17
C ASN A 410 -15.66 -1.51 2.70
N ALA A 411 -15.08 -2.32 1.81
CA ALA A 411 -15.45 -2.43 0.39
C ALA A 411 -15.55 -1.08 -0.35
N ILE A 412 -14.57 -0.17 -0.13
CA ILE A 412 -14.50 1.09 -0.87
C ILE A 412 -14.11 0.76 -2.31
N ARG A 413 -15.07 0.92 -3.22
CA ARG A 413 -14.87 0.66 -4.64
C ARG A 413 -14.62 1.95 -5.39
N ILE A 414 -13.45 2.08 -5.96
CA ILE A 414 -13.13 3.17 -6.88
C ILE A 414 -13.88 2.96 -8.21
N SER A 415 -14.45 4.03 -8.77
CA SER A 415 -15.20 3.95 -10.02
C SER A 415 -14.31 3.56 -11.20
N TRP A 416 -14.90 2.86 -12.18
CA TRP A 416 -14.20 2.52 -13.42
C TRP A 416 -13.74 3.74 -14.21
N THR A 417 -14.43 4.87 -14.09
CA THR A 417 -14.03 6.14 -14.70
C THR A 417 -12.63 6.57 -14.24
N ILE A 418 -12.34 6.43 -12.95
CA ILE A 418 -11.03 6.77 -12.38
C ILE A 418 -9.98 5.76 -12.84
N ILE A 419 -10.29 4.46 -12.79
CA ILE A 419 -9.38 3.37 -13.18
C ILE A 419 -8.98 3.51 -14.64
N LEU A 420 -9.95 3.67 -15.54
CA LEU A 420 -9.71 3.86 -16.97
C LEU A 420 -9.01 5.19 -17.25
N GLY A 421 -9.32 6.25 -16.50
CA GLY A 421 -8.62 7.53 -16.60
C GLY A 421 -7.13 7.39 -16.32
N PHE A 422 -6.75 6.71 -15.24
CA PHE A 422 -5.34 6.43 -14.94
C PHE A 422 -4.69 5.51 -15.98
N PHE A 423 -5.40 4.51 -16.47
CA PHE A 423 -4.90 3.62 -17.53
C PHE A 423 -4.63 4.40 -18.82
N ILE A 424 -5.56 5.24 -19.26
CA ILE A 424 -5.38 6.10 -20.44
C ILE A 424 -4.19 7.05 -20.25
N MET A 425 -4.07 7.69 -19.08
CA MET A 425 -2.94 8.55 -18.77
C MET A 425 -1.61 7.79 -18.81
N LEU A 426 -1.58 6.53 -18.34
CA LEU A 426 -0.39 5.67 -18.42
C LEU A 426 0.00 5.41 -19.88
N VAL A 427 -0.98 5.06 -20.74
CA VAL A 427 -0.73 4.83 -22.17
C VAL A 427 -0.20 6.11 -22.83
N LEU A 428 -0.80 7.27 -22.55
CA LEU A 428 -0.32 8.56 -23.05
C LEU A 428 1.09 8.89 -22.54
N ALA A 429 1.39 8.55 -21.29
CA ALA A 429 2.71 8.81 -20.69
C ALA A 429 3.84 7.96 -21.29
N LEU A 430 3.51 6.83 -21.95
CA LEU A 430 4.45 5.98 -22.69
C LEU A 430 4.83 6.54 -24.07
N ILE A 431 4.04 7.47 -24.63
CA ILE A 431 4.38 8.13 -25.88
C ILE A 431 5.59 9.04 -25.66
N ILE A 432 6.59 8.97 -26.54
CA ILE A 432 7.82 9.74 -26.37
C ILE A 432 7.67 11.19 -26.84
N GLU A 433 8.40 12.10 -26.20
CA GLU A 433 8.59 13.47 -26.67
C GLU A 433 9.79 13.55 -27.62
N LYS A 434 9.85 14.59 -28.45
CA LYS A 434 10.83 14.74 -29.55
C LYS A 434 12.29 14.48 -29.16
N ASN A 435 12.68 14.85 -27.95
CA ASN A 435 14.06 14.75 -27.46
C ASN A 435 14.30 13.54 -26.53
N GLU A 436 13.32 12.66 -26.37
CA GLU A 436 13.46 11.49 -25.51
C GLU A 436 14.08 10.32 -26.26
N THR A 437 14.89 9.58 -25.55
CA THR A 437 15.49 8.31 -26.02
C THR A 437 14.68 7.14 -25.47
N VAL A 438 14.76 6.00 -26.15
CA VAL A 438 14.18 4.74 -25.69
C VAL A 438 15.27 3.70 -25.51
N LEU A 439 14.95 2.68 -24.71
CA LEU A 439 15.82 1.55 -24.48
C LEU A 439 16.20 0.86 -25.82
N ASP A 440 17.45 0.48 -25.95
CA ASP A 440 17.94 -0.26 -27.13
C ASP A 440 17.34 -1.69 -27.19
N VAL A 441 17.48 -2.36 -28.34
CA VAL A 441 16.87 -3.68 -28.55
C VAL A 441 17.35 -4.71 -27.53
N LYS A 442 18.66 -4.72 -27.22
CA LYS A 442 19.23 -5.65 -26.24
C LYS A 442 18.67 -5.39 -24.83
N GLY A 443 18.62 -4.12 -24.43
CA GLY A 443 18.01 -3.73 -23.16
C GLY A 443 16.54 -4.09 -23.07
N LYS A 444 15.77 -3.89 -24.15
CA LYS A 444 14.36 -4.32 -24.22
C LYS A 444 14.20 -5.82 -24.05
N MET A 445 14.97 -6.62 -24.79
CA MET A 445 14.92 -8.08 -24.69
C MET A 445 15.24 -8.57 -23.27
N CYS A 446 16.31 -8.05 -22.68
CA CYS A 446 16.68 -8.39 -21.30
C CYS A 446 15.58 -7.99 -20.31
N SER A 447 15.01 -6.79 -20.45
CA SER A 447 13.91 -6.31 -19.61
C SER A 447 12.66 -7.18 -19.74
N TRP A 448 12.30 -7.59 -20.96
CA TRP A 448 11.20 -8.51 -21.20
C TRP A 448 11.43 -9.88 -20.54
N ILE A 449 12.63 -10.46 -20.66
CA ILE A 449 12.97 -11.74 -20.03
C ILE A 449 12.82 -11.65 -18.52
N ILE A 450 13.33 -10.58 -17.91
CA ILE A 450 13.21 -10.37 -16.46
C ILE A 450 11.74 -10.18 -16.03
N CYS A 451 10.97 -9.36 -16.73
CA CYS A 451 9.56 -9.12 -16.42
C CYS A 451 8.71 -10.38 -16.59
N LEU A 452 8.93 -11.18 -17.64
CA LEU A 452 8.24 -12.45 -17.85
C LEU A 452 8.63 -13.47 -16.79
N GLY A 453 9.92 -13.52 -16.41
CA GLY A 453 10.41 -14.36 -15.31
C GLY A 453 9.76 -13.99 -13.98
N LEU A 454 9.64 -12.70 -13.67
CA LEU A 454 8.95 -12.21 -12.47
C LEU A 454 7.46 -12.56 -12.48
N PHE A 455 6.81 -12.39 -13.61
CA PHE A 455 5.41 -12.75 -13.79
C PHE A 455 5.20 -14.26 -13.56
N ALA A 456 6.04 -15.10 -14.19
CA ALA A 456 6.00 -16.54 -14.02
C ALA A 456 6.29 -16.97 -12.57
N ALA A 457 7.29 -16.35 -11.92
CA ALA A 457 7.62 -16.62 -10.52
C ALA A 457 6.47 -16.24 -9.58
N LEU A 458 5.79 -15.11 -9.84
CA LEU A 458 4.61 -14.71 -9.08
C LEU A 458 3.50 -15.75 -9.20
N PHE A 459 3.18 -16.18 -10.43
CA PHE A 459 2.18 -17.21 -10.68
C PHE A 459 2.57 -18.53 -10.01
N LEU A 460 3.84 -18.93 -10.09
CA LEU A 460 4.34 -20.16 -9.48
C LEU A 460 4.16 -20.15 -7.95
N VAL A 461 4.57 -19.07 -7.28
CA VAL A 461 4.44 -18.95 -5.82
C VAL A 461 2.98 -19.04 -5.39
N PHE A 462 2.06 -18.32 -6.06
CA PHE A 462 0.64 -18.39 -5.74
C PHE A 462 -0.03 -19.71 -6.15
N THR A 463 0.51 -20.45 -7.11
CA THR A 463 0.10 -21.83 -7.40
C THR A 463 0.43 -22.76 -6.23
N MET A 464 1.59 -22.55 -5.58
CA MET A 464 2.04 -23.38 -4.44
C MET A 464 1.47 -22.90 -3.10
N GLU A 465 0.94 -21.69 -3.03
CA GLU A 465 0.37 -21.12 -1.80
C GLU A 465 -1.00 -21.76 -1.50
N LYS A 466 -1.06 -22.54 -0.43
CA LYS A 466 -2.23 -23.34 -0.04
C LYS A 466 -3.49 -22.50 0.20
N SER A 467 -3.33 -21.30 0.72
CA SER A 467 -4.44 -20.37 0.95
C SER A 467 -5.04 -19.80 -0.34
N CYS A 468 -4.35 -19.95 -1.46
CA CYS A 468 -4.70 -19.36 -2.74
C CYS A 468 -5.12 -20.39 -3.79
N THR A 469 -4.56 -21.62 -3.76
CA THR A 469 -4.74 -22.61 -4.84
C THR A 469 -4.64 -24.04 -4.32
N ASN A 470 -5.51 -24.89 -4.82
CA ASN A 470 -5.46 -26.34 -4.62
C ASN A 470 -5.64 -27.09 -5.95
N VAL A 471 -5.53 -28.43 -5.95
CA VAL A 471 -5.61 -29.24 -7.17
C VAL A 471 -6.97 -29.22 -7.87
N LEU A 472 -8.02 -28.72 -7.21
CA LEU A 472 -9.36 -28.54 -7.76
C LEU A 472 -9.64 -27.10 -8.23
N SER A 473 -8.72 -26.17 -7.97
CA SER A 473 -8.90 -24.77 -8.35
C SER A 473 -8.88 -24.61 -9.87
N GLU A 474 -9.85 -23.88 -10.40
CA GLU A 474 -9.92 -23.54 -11.83
C GLU A 474 -8.98 -22.39 -12.21
N TYR A 475 -8.70 -21.48 -11.27
CA TYR A 475 -7.79 -20.34 -11.41
C TYR A 475 -7.12 -20.01 -10.08
N ILE A 476 -6.02 -19.27 -10.13
CA ILE A 476 -5.26 -18.84 -8.94
C ILE A 476 -5.99 -17.69 -8.27
N MET A 477 -6.19 -17.80 -6.95
CA MET A 477 -6.70 -16.72 -6.11
C MET A 477 -5.53 -15.95 -5.47
N GLY A 478 -5.83 -14.79 -4.86
CA GLY A 478 -4.88 -14.04 -4.04
C GLY A 478 -3.87 -13.17 -4.80
N ILE A 479 -3.65 -13.38 -6.10
CA ILE A 479 -2.79 -12.48 -6.89
C ILE A 479 -3.48 -11.12 -7.01
N GLN A 480 -2.76 -10.07 -6.61
CA GLN A 480 -3.26 -8.70 -6.68
C GLN A 480 -2.39 -7.86 -7.63
N GLY A 481 -3.02 -6.94 -8.37
CA GLY A 481 -2.31 -6.08 -9.34
C GLY A 481 -1.17 -5.27 -8.74
N ARG A 482 -1.22 -4.94 -7.44
CA ARG A 482 -0.14 -4.23 -6.73
C ARG A 482 1.18 -5.03 -6.69
N TYR A 483 1.15 -6.34 -6.85
CA TYR A 483 2.37 -7.16 -6.88
C TYR A 483 3.19 -6.97 -8.18
N PHE A 484 2.65 -6.31 -9.18
CA PHE A 484 3.37 -5.97 -10.40
C PHE A 484 4.15 -4.64 -10.29
N PHE A 485 3.85 -3.79 -9.29
CA PHE A 485 4.47 -2.46 -9.13
C PHE A 485 6.00 -2.48 -9.14
N PRO A 486 6.69 -3.38 -8.40
CA PRO A 486 8.14 -3.34 -8.31
C PRO A 486 8.86 -3.42 -9.65
N PHE A 487 8.29 -4.09 -10.67
CA PHE A 487 8.94 -4.25 -11.97
C PHE A 487 8.30 -3.47 -13.13
N PHE A 488 7.19 -2.78 -12.89
CA PHE A 488 6.56 -1.95 -13.92
C PHE A 488 7.47 -0.87 -14.50
N PRO A 489 8.35 -0.17 -13.77
CA PRO A 489 9.26 0.79 -14.39
C PRO A 489 10.16 0.15 -15.46
N LEU A 490 10.61 -1.10 -15.24
CA LEU A 490 11.37 -1.85 -16.22
C LEU A 490 10.52 -2.25 -17.44
N LEU A 491 9.29 -2.70 -17.20
CA LEU A 491 8.32 -3.03 -18.23
C LEU A 491 7.98 -1.80 -19.09
N PHE A 492 7.77 -0.63 -18.49
CA PHE A 492 7.49 0.61 -19.21
C PHE A 492 8.66 1.02 -20.10
N ALA A 493 9.90 0.92 -19.63
CA ALA A 493 11.09 1.16 -20.44
C ALA A 493 11.19 0.18 -21.61
N ALA A 494 10.79 -1.09 -21.45
CA ALA A 494 10.79 -2.09 -22.50
C ALA A 494 9.69 -1.85 -23.56
N ILE A 495 8.49 -1.42 -23.14
CA ILE A 495 7.33 -1.17 -24.02
C ILE A 495 7.51 0.13 -24.80
N GLN A 496 8.14 1.16 -24.22
CA GLN A 496 8.26 2.48 -24.83
C GLN A 496 8.87 2.39 -26.24
N GLY A 497 8.10 2.85 -27.25
CA GLY A 497 8.44 2.76 -28.67
C GLY A 497 8.87 4.10 -29.26
N LYS A 498 9.51 4.07 -30.46
CA LYS A 498 9.93 5.27 -31.21
C LYS A 498 8.90 5.75 -32.24
N ASN A 499 7.85 4.97 -32.48
CA ASN A 499 6.98 5.15 -33.65
C ASN A 499 6.07 6.38 -33.55
N ILE A 500 5.68 6.75 -32.34
CA ILE A 500 4.81 7.90 -32.08
C ILE A 500 5.59 8.91 -31.27
N LYS A 501 5.73 10.13 -31.80
CA LYS A 501 6.43 11.24 -31.13
C LYS A 501 5.52 12.44 -31.02
N ILE A 502 5.56 13.10 -29.87
CA ILE A 502 4.83 14.35 -29.64
C ILE A 502 5.83 15.50 -29.59
N GLU A 503 5.53 16.60 -30.28
CA GLU A 503 6.39 17.78 -30.32
C GLU A 503 6.33 18.60 -29.04
N LYS A 504 5.12 18.74 -28.46
CA LYS A 504 4.89 19.52 -27.23
C LYS A 504 4.82 18.60 -26.04
N SER A 505 5.38 19.02 -24.91
CA SER A 505 5.32 18.24 -23.66
C SER A 505 3.88 18.04 -23.20
N ILE A 506 3.53 16.78 -22.92
CA ILE A 506 2.24 16.39 -22.35
C ILE A 506 2.27 16.37 -20.81
N LEU A 507 3.43 16.55 -20.21
CA LEU A 507 3.63 16.46 -18.76
C LEU A 507 2.65 17.34 -17.96
N PRO A 508 2.42 18.64 -18.30
CA PRO A 508 1.47 19.47 -17.58
C PRO A 508 0.03 18.91 -17.64
N LYS A 509 -0.38 18.37 -18.81
CA LYS A 509 -1.72 17.79 -18.99
C LYS A 509 -1.87 16.52 -18.16
N LEU A 510 -0.84 15.67 -18.12
CA LEU A 510 -0.82 14.49 -17.25
C LEU A 510 -0.90 14.86 -15.77
N ALA A 511 -0.18 15.89 -15.33
CA ALA A 511 -0.23 16.35 -13.94
C ALA A 511 -1.64 16.86 -13.54
N VAL A 512 -2.31 17.62 -14.43
CA VAL A 512 -3.69 18.05 -14.24
C VAL A 512 -4.65 16.86 -14.20
N GLY A 513 -4.47 15.90 -15.12
CA GLY A 513 -5.27 14.67 -15.13
C GLY A 513 -5.12 13.85 -13.85
N VAL A 514 -3.89 13.67 -13.35
CA VAL A 514 -3.63 13.00 -12.07
C VAL A 514 -4.33 13.74 -10.92
N TYR A 515 -4.18 15.06 -10.85
CA TYR A 515 -4.85 15.85 -9.82
C TYR A 515 -6.37 15.64 -9.87
N PHE A 516 -6.97 15.72 -11.05
CA PHE A 516 -8.41 15.56 -11.24
C PHE A 516 -8.91 14.17 -10.79
N PHE A 517 -8.27 13.10 -11.26
CA PHE A 517 -8.69 11.74 -10.90
C PHE A 517 -8.40 11.40 -9.43
N GLN A 518 -7.32 11.92 -8.85
CA GLN A 518 -7.06 11.81 -7.43
C GLN A 518 -8.06 12.61 -6.59
N PHE A 519 -8.45 13.78 -7.03
CA PHE A 519 -9.54 14.56 -6.42
C PHE A 519 -10.84 13.74 -6.38
N LEU A 520 -11.26 13.17 -7.52
CA LEU A 520 -12.43 12.30 -7.58
C LEU A 520 -12.29 11.07 -6.66
N THR A 521 -11.09 10.52 -6.56
CA THR A 521 -10.82 9.39 -5.67
C THR A 521 -11.03 9.78 -4.20
N VAL A 522 -10.49 10.92 -3.76
CA VAL A 522 -10.69 11.43 -2.39
C VAL A 522 -12.18 11.66 -2.10
N CYS A 523 -12.91 12.25 -3.04
CA CYS A 523 -14.36 12.44 -2.91
C CYS A 523 -15.11 11.11 -2.76
N THR A 524 -14.79 10.12 -3.62
CA THR A 524 -15.41 8.79 -3.58
C THR A 524 -15.14 8.05 -2.27
N ILE A 525 -13.88 8.11 -1.78
CA ILE A 525 -13.50 7.47 -0.52
C ILE A 525 -14.21 8.16 0.65
N PHE A 526 -14.21 9.49 0.67
CA PHE A 526 -14.83 10.26 1.73
C PHE A 526 -16.35 10.01 1.78
N GLU A 527 -17.05 10.06 0.64
CA GLU A 527 -18.49 9.78 0.55
C GLU A 527 -18.80 8.37 1.04
N THR A 528 -18.10 7.36 0.54
CA THR A 528 -18.33 5.95 0.91
C THR A 528 -18.07 5.71 2.39
N ALA A 529 -17.01 6.31 2.94
CA ALA A 529 -16.64 6.16 4.34
C ALA A 529 -17.60 6.88 5.31
N VAL A 530 -18.29 7.94 4.87
CA VAL A 530 -19.26 8.70 5.68
C VAL A 530 -20.66 8.09 5.59
N SER A 531 -21.03 7.56 4.42
CA SER A 531 -22.37 7.01 4.18
C SER A 531 -22.61 5.65 4.86
N ARG A 532 -21.55 4.99 5.31
CA ARG A 532 -21.56 3.71 6.03
C ARG A 532 -21.31 3.92 7.51
#